data_7152f2665d09bbde5f7f0cf8ecceb057
#
_entry.id   7152f2665d09bbde5f7f0cf8ecceb057
#
_cell.length_a   1.000
_cell.length_b   1.000
_cell.length_c   1.000
_cell.angle_alpha   90.00
_cell.angle_beta   90.00
_cell.angle_gamma   90.00
#
_symmetry.space_group_name_H-M   'P 1'
#
loop_
_entity.id
_entity.type
_entity.pdbx_description
1 polymer ?
#
loop_
_entity_poly.entity_id
_entity_poly.type
_entity_poly.pdbx_seq_one_letter_code
_entity_poly.pdbx_strand_id
1 'polypeptide(L)'
;MSSSTPKPTPTPDQPKPSKPAASSKASKSSKSSKPAKSSVSKPVVIISGVTLAAVLLGLASYAGTKPTAPAAGTSDEASSSAPAEVSADPSAGVYPELEAYARRDKNDKLALGRADAPVVLIEYADFKCGFCGKFARDTEPALVKKYVDQGTLRIEWRNFPIFGDESAAAARASWAAGQQGRFWEFHKAAYAQGAKEKGFGKTRLTALAKEAGVPDLDRFTRDADSPAARDAVGKDQEQAYSIGATSTPSFLVNGRPIAGAQPMEAFTQAIDAAAKSAAAKGGTKGDAGSKR
;
A
#
# COMPACT_ATOMS: atom_id res chain seq x y z
N MET A 1 -31.21 -62.53 29.77
CA MET A 1 -31.40 -61.06 29.62
C MET A 1 -31.16 -60.77 28.16
N SER A 2 -32.25 -60.64 27.37
CA SER A 2 -32.25 -60.54 25.93
C SER A 2 -32.00 -59.13 25.47
N SER A 3 -30.95 -58.89 24.64
CA SER A 3 -30.69 -57.62 23.99
C SER A 3 -31.38 -57.55 22.65
N SER A 4 -32.33 -56.65 22.51
CA SER A 4 -33.07 -56.42 21.27
C SER A 4 -32.38 -55.26 20.50
N THR A 5 -31.97 -55.58 19.28
CA THR A 5 -31.41 -54.63 18.28
C THR A 5 -32.54 -53.93 17.54
N PRO A 6 -32.56 -52.60 17.36
CA PRO A 6 -33.58 -51.95 16.53
C PRO A 6 -33.24 -52.02 15.03
N LYS A 7 -34.29 -52.24 14.26
CA LYS A 7 -34.34 -52.34 12.80
C LYS A 7 -34.12 -50.97 12.10
N PRO A 8 -33.40 -50.88 10.98
CA PRO A 8 -33.22 -49.62 10.25
C PRO A 8 -34.47 -49.20 9.48
N THR A 9 -34.74 -47.89 9.50
CA THR A 9 -35.83 -47.20 8.79
C THR A 9 -35.45 -46.99 7.30
N PRO A 10 -36.39 -47.09 6.36
CA PRO A 10 -36.09 -46.91 4.94
C PRO A 10 -35.94 -45.44 4.54
N THR A 11 -34.96 -45.17 3.67
CA THR A 11 -34.63 -43.87 3.04
C THR A 11 -35.69 -43.48 2.01
N PRO A 12 -36.11 -42.21 1.91
CA PRO A 12 -36.98 -41.74 0.85
C PRO A 12 -36.25 -41.60 -0.49
N ASP A 13 -37.00 -41.95 -1.52
CA ASP A 13 -36.67 -41.99 -2.93
C ASP A 13 -36.16 -40.67 -3.50
N GLN A 14 -35.06 -40.73 -4.27
CA GLN A 14 -34.52 -39.58 -5.03
C GLN A 14 -35.20 -39.52 -6.41
N PRO A 15 -35.58 -38.31 -6.88
CA PRO A 15 -36.09 -38.17 -8.25
C PRO A 15 -34.94 -38.18 -9.28
N LYS A 16 -35.17 -38.98 -10.35
CA LYS A 16 -34.30 -39.13 -11.53
C LYS A 16 -34.12 -37.82 -12.30
N PRO A 17 -32.92 -37.57 -12.87
CA PRO A 17 -32.70 -36.44 -13.75
C PRO A 17 -33.40 -36.62 -15.11
N SER A 18 -34.15 -35.61 -15.55
CA SER A 18 -34.76 -35.50 -16.85
C SER A 18 -33.77 -35.09 -17.94
N LYS A 19 -33.84 -35.79 -19.06
CA LYS A 19 -33.06 -35.66 -20.29
C LYS A 19 -33.38 -34.33 -21.01
N PRO A 20 -32.44 -33.67 -21.66
CA PRO A 20 -32.75 -32.49 -22.48
C PRO A 20 -33.29 -32.89 -23.84
N ALA A 21 -34.36 -32.21 -24.26
CA ALA A 21 -34.93 -32.31 -25.57
C ALA A 21 -34.12 -31.52 -26.60
N ALA A 22 -33.88 -32.12 -27.73
CA ALA A 22 -33.22 -31.57 -28.91
C ALA A 22 -34.21 -30.89 -29.84
N SER A 23 -33.69 -29.97 -30.64
CA SER A 23 -34.13 -29.55 -31.97
C SER A 23 -35.06 -28.36 -32.11
N SER A 24 -34.61 -27.31 -32.79
CA SER A 24 -35.10 -27.09 -34.16
C SER A 24 -34.18 -26.09 -34.91
N LYS A 25 -34.04 -26.41 -36.19
CA LYS A 25 -33.20 -25.84 -37.25
C LYS A 25 -33.71 -24.51 -37.77
N ALA A 26 -32.71 -23.69 -38.19
CA ALA A 26 -32.62 -22.95 -39.43
C ALA A 26 -33.46 -21.70 -39.65
N SER A 27 -32.81 -20.56 -39.87
CA SER A 27 -32.98 -19.84 -41.12
C SER A 27 -31.75 -19.00 -41.47
N LYS A 28 -31.23 -19.18 -42.68
CA LYS A 28 -30.21 -18.40 -43.37
C LYS A 28 -30.82 -17.06 -43.79
N SER A 29 -30.09 -15.96 -43.57
CA SER A 29 -30.15 -14.83 -44.51
C SER A 29 -28.82 -14.12 -44.50
N SER A 30 -28.13 -14.25 -45.59
CA SER A 30 -26.95 -13.54 -46.01
C SER A 30 -27.29 -12.10 -46.42
N LYS A 31 -26.57 -11.08 -45.88
CA LYS A 31 -26.29 -9.89 -46.68
C LYS A 31 -24.90 -9.37 -46.28
N SER A 32 -24.01 -9.56 -47.23
CA SER A 32 -22.68 -8.94 -47.37
C SER A 32 -22.84 -7.42 -47.44
N SER A 33 -22.16 -6.71 -46.59
CA SER A 33 -21.84 -5.30 -46.83
C SER A 33 -20.34 -5.08 -46.67
N LYS A 34 -19.75 -4.67 -47.80
CA LYS A 34 -18.34 -4.31 -48.03
C LYS A 34 -17.86 -3.26 -47.02
N PRO A 35 -16.60 -3.32 -46.53
CA PRO A 35 -16.04 -2.25 -45.73
C PRO A 35 -15.65 -1.07 -46.60
N ALA A 36 -16.09 0.12 -46.23
CA ALA A 36 -15.64 1.39 -46.81
C ALA A 36 -14.20 1.67 -46.38
N LYS A 37 -13.37 1.96 -47.38
CA LYS A 37 -12.00 2.45 -47.18
C LYS A 37 -12.06 3.87 -46.61
N SER A 38 -11.72 4.10 -45.36
CA SER A 38 -11.41 5.42 -44.85
C SER A 38 -9.95 5.77 -45.20
N SER A 39 -9.79 6.82 -45.97
CA SER A 39 -8.51 7.41 -46.31
C SER A 39 -7.88 8.04 -45.07
N VAL A 40 -6.72 7.53 -44.69
CA VAL A 40 -5.88 8.14 -43.63
C VAL A 40 -5.19 9.35 -44.23
N SER A 41 -5.66 10.55 -43.89
CA SER A 41 -4.95 11.79 -44.14
C SER A 41 -3.75 11.88 -43.19
N LYS A 42 -2.55 11.93 -43.75
CA LYS A 42 -1.32 12.18 -43.00
C LYS A 42 -1.33 13.63 -42.47
N PRO A 43 -1.09 13.86 -41.17
CA PRO A 43 -0.85 15.20 -40.68
C PRO A 43 0.51 15.70 -41.22
N VAL A 44 0.49 16.83 -41.92
CA VAL A 44 1.68 17.59 -42.26
C VAL A 44 2.21 18.23 -40.98
N VAL A 45 3.36 17.79 -40.52
CA VAL A 45 4.08 18.41 -39.40
C VAL A 45 4.76 19.66 -39.91
N ILE A 46 4.20 20.83 -39.60
CA ILE A 46 4.88 22.12 -39.78
C ILE A 46 5.82 22.27 -38.59
N ILE A 47 7.09 21.98 -38.79
CA ILE A 47 8.15 22.27 -37.80
C ILE A 47 8.47 23.75 -37.94
N SER A 48 7.91 24.58 -37.06
CA SER A 48 8.23 26.00 -36.93
C SER A 48 9.66 26.15 -36.43
N GLY A 49 10.47 26.89 -37.20
CA GLY A 49 11.90 27.09 -36.95
C GLY A 49 12.27 28.06 -35.83
N VAL A 50 11.87 27.74 -34.58
CA VAL A 50 12.22 28.53 -33.41
C VAL A 50 13.35 27.91 -32.53
N THR A 51 13.76 26.68 -32.86
CA THR A 51 14.77 25.97 -32.05
C THR A 51 16.23 26.22 -32.43
N LEU A 52 16.51 26.95 -33.52
CA LEU A 52 17.91 27.18 -33.95
C LEU A 52 18.58 28.42 -33.31
N ALA A 53 17.78 29.35 -32.74
CA ALA A 53 18.33 30.57 -32.15
C ALA A 53 18.85 30.39 -30.69
N ALA A 54 18.35 29.39 -29.96
CA ALA A 54 18.73 29.16 -28.55
C ALA A 54 20.08 28.44 -28.39
N VAL A 55 20.50 27.64 -29.39
CA VAL A 55 21.77 26.88 -29.33
C VAL A 55 22.98 27.76 -29.64
N LEU A 56 22.84 28.81 -30.43
CA LEU A 56 23.97 29.70 -30.78
C LEU A 56 24.28 30.73 -29.69
N LEU A 57 23.35 31.07 -28.81
CA LEU A 57 23.59 31.97 -27.66
C LEU A 57 24.26 31.25 -26.48
N GLY A 58 24.08 29.94 -26.35
CA GLY A 58 24.71 29.13 -25.30
C GLY A 58 26.23 28.89 -25.52
N LEU A 59 26.67 28.84 -26.79
CA LEU A 59 28.08 28.59 -27.11
C LEU A 59 28.97 29.84 -27.01
N ALA A 60 28.39 31.04 -27.10
CA ALA A 60 29.15 32.29 -26.97
C ALA A 60 29.51 32.62 -25.51
N SER A 61 28.73 32.09 -24.52
CA SER A 61 29.00 32.35 -23.11
C SER A 61 30.03 31.40 -22.49
N TYR A 62 30.31 30.24 -23.16
CA TYR A 62 31.25 29.24 -22.64
C TYR A 62 32.74 29.55 -22.97
N ALA A 63 33.01 30.43 -23.89
CA ALA A 63 34.37 30.74 -24.36
C ALA A 63 35.10 31.83 -23.56
N GLY A 64 34.42 32.49 -22.60
CA GLY A 64 34.93 33.68 -21.90
C GLY A 64 35.46 33.49 -20.47
N THR A 65 35.29 32.32 -19.86
CA THR A 65 35.73 32.10 -18.47
C THR A 65 36.73 30.96 -18.38
N LYS A 66 38.01 31.27 -18.62
CA LYS A 66 39.12 30.44 -18.12
C LYS A 66 39.31 30.77 -16.64
N PRO A 67 39.23 29.82 -15.71
CA PRO A 67 39.60 30.04 -14.33
C PRO A 67 41.13 30.15 -14.25
N THR A 68 41.64 31.30 -13.81
CA THR A 68 43.00 31.47 -13.37
C THR A 68 43.17 30.73 -12.06
N ALA A 69 44.13 29.84 -11.96
CA ALA A 69 44.45 29.13 -10.73
C ALA A 69 44.99 30.12 -9.68
N PRO A 70 44.46 30.13 -8.46
CA PRO A 70 45.15 30.77 -7.33
C PRO A 70 46.13 29.78 -6.69
N ALA A 71 47.26 30.33 -6.27
CA ALA A 71 48.33 29.65 -5.60
C ALA A 71 47.91 29.01 -4.27
N ALA A 72 48.68 28.00 -3.87
CA ALA A 72 48.55 27.26 -2.63
C ALA A 72 48.46 28.16 -1.39
N GLY A 73 47.34 28.01 -0.68
CA GLY A 73 47.12 28.49 0.68
C GLY A 73 46.39 27.38 1.42
N THR A 74 47.10 26.76 2.35
CA THR A 74 46.62 25.77 3.31
C THR A 74 45.49 26.35 4.15
N SER A 75 44.31 25.73 4.12
CA SER A 75 43.41 25.60 5.28
C SER A 75 42.41 24.49 4.99
N ASP A 76 42.52 23.46 5.77
CA ASP A 76 41.56 22.41 5.98
C ASP A 76 40.22 23.01 6.42
N GLU A 77 39.19 22.88 5.60
CA GLU A 77 37.81 22.76 6.06
C GLU A 77 37.11 21.74 5.18
N ALA A 78 37.29 20.48 5.54
CA ALA A 78 36.34 19.44 5.19
C ALA A 78 34.99 19.82 5.84
N SER A 79 34.11 20.43 5.05
CA SER A 79 32.69 20.54 5.44
C SER A 79 32.10 19.14 5.49
N SER A 80 32.38 18.48 6.61
CA SER A 80 31.64 17.31 7.06
C SER A 80 30.21 17.79 7.28
N SER A 81 29.33 17.42 6.37
CA SER A 81 27.89 17.44 6.62
C SER A 81 27.65 16.47 7.77
N ALA A 82 27.71 16.96 8.98
CA ALA A 82 27.30 16.23 10.17
C ALA A 82 25.85 15.75 9.92
N PRO A 83 25.51 14.51 10.27
CA PRO A 83 24.12 14.09 10.30
C PRO A 83 23.36 15.10 11.16
N ALA A 84 22.24 15.63 10.64
CA ALA A 84 21.40 16.54 11.41
C ALA A 84 21.16 15.91 12.78
N GLU A 85 21.63 16.58 13.83
CA GLU A 85 21.41 16.13 15.20
C GLU A 85 19.93 15.97 15.41
N VAL A 86 19.50 14.72 15.63
CA VAL A 86 18.12 14.42 15.97
C VAL A 86 17.86 15.12 17.29
N SER A 87 16.98 16.12 17.27
CA SER A 87 16.57 16.85 18.47
C SER A 87 16.29 15.87 19.61
N ALA A 88 16.88 16.10 20.78
CA ALA A 88 16.62 15.30 21.98
C ALA A 88 15.18 15.43 22.49
N ASP A 89 14.39 16.36 21.94
CA ASP A 89 12.98 16.53 22.22
C ASP A 89 12.16 15.44 21.49
N PRO A 90 11.49 14.52 22.23
CA PRO A 90 10.67 13.47 21.64
C PRO A 90 9.49 14.01 20.83
N SER A 91 9.06 15.26 21.05
CA SER A 91 7.95 15.90 20.32
C SER A 91 8.39 16.64 19.07
N ALA A 92 9.70 16.83 18.84
CA ALA A 92 10.20 17.54 17.66
C ALA A 92 9.74 16.85 16.36
N GLY A 93 9.09 17.62 15.47
CA GLY A 93 8.53 17.13 14.20
C GLY A 93 7.29 16.27 14.36
N VAL A 94 6.61 16.29 15.50
CA VAL A 94 5.29 15.72 15.71
C VAL A 94 4.23 16.80 15.47
N TYR A 95 3.22 16.44 14.70
CA TYR A 95 2.06 17.29 14.40
C TYR A 95 0.83 16.66 15.06
N PRO A 96 0.29 17.25 16.15
CA PRO A 96 -0.80 16.65 16.92
C PRO A 96 -2.06 16.37 16.09
N GLU A 97 -2.33 17.20 15.09
CA GLU A 97 -3.45 17.02 14.16
C GLU A 97 -3.32 15.74 13.33
N LEU A 98 -2.10 15.26 13.08
CA LEU A 98 -1.86 14.02 12.35
C LEU A 98 -2.02 12.76 13.22
N GLU A 99 -2.01 12.89 14.56
CA GLU A 99 -2.32 11.76 15.45
C GLU A 99 -3.77 11.27 15.26
N ALA A 100 -4.70 12.17 14.89
CA ALA A 100 -6.11 11.85 14.70
C ALA A 100 -6.38 10.89 13.53
N TYR A 101 -5.42 10.69 12.63
CA TYR A 101 -5.55 9.74 11.52
C TYR A 101 -5.40 8.27 11.95
N ALA A 102 -4.88 8.00 13.15
CA ALA A 102 -4.85 6.65 13.71
C ALA A 102 -6.28 6.18 14.03
N ARG A 103 -6.72 5.12 13.36
CA ARG A 103 -8.09 4.58 13.54
C ARG A 103 -8.26 3.91 14.88
N ARG A 104 -7.24 3.20 15.37
CA ARG A 104 -7.27 2.41 16.61
C ARG A 104 -8.51 1.52 16.72
N ASP A 105 -9.11 1.16 15.59
CA ASP A 105 -10.24 0.24 15.54
C ASP A 105 -9.74 -1.19 15.78
N LYS A 106 -10.28 -1.84 16.82
CA LYS A 106 -9.97 -3.24 17.14
C LYS A 106 -10.42 -4.22 16.04
N ASN A 107 -11.36 -3.80 15.17
CA ASN A 107 -11.89 -4.59 14.09
C ASN A 107 -11.24 -4.26 12.73
N ASP A 108 -10.27 -3.33 12.68
CA ASP A 108 -9.54 -3.02 11.44
C ASP A 108 -8.80 -4.27 10.95
N LYS A 109 -9.27 -4.81 9.82
CA LYS A 109 -8.74 -6.04 9.21
C LYS A 109 -7.37 -5.85 8.56
N LEU A 110 -6.97 -4.60 8.35
CA LEU A 110 -5.71 -4.21 7.74
C LEU A 110 -4.68 -3.72 8.77
N ALA A 111 -4.99 -3.89 10.05
CA ALA A 111 -4.09 -3.51 11.11
C ALA A 111 -3.39 -4.72 11.76
N LEU A 112 -2.20 -4.50 12.28
CA LEU A 112 -1.40 -5.48 13.02
C LEU A 112 -1.03 -4.91 14.40
N GLY A 113 -1.16 -5.71 15.44
CA GLY A 113 -0.92 -5.30 16.82
C GLY A 113 -2.18 -4.82 17.54
N ARG A 114 -2.03 -4.49 18.80
CA ARG A 114 -3.14 -4.16 19.72
C ARG A 114 -3.71 -2.77 19.39
N ALA A 115 -5.02 -2.62 19.49
CA ALA A 115 -5.68 -1.33 19.27
C ALA A 115 -5.29 -0.26 20.30
N ASP A 116 -4.93 -0.68 21.50
CA ASP A 116 -4.50 0.15 22.62
C ASP A 116 -2.97 0.32 22.73
N ALA A 117 -2.20 -0.13 21.73
CA ALA A 117 -0.76 0.09 21.69
C ALA A 117 -0.43 1.60 21.81
N PRO A 118 0.57 1.99 22.62
CA PRO A 118 0.89 3.40 22.84
C PRO A 118 1.35 4.11 21.57
N VAL A 119 1.91 3.38 20.60
CA VAL A 119 2.37 3.92 19.31
C VAL A 119 1.58 3.32 18.16
N VAL A 120 1.18 4.17 17.20
CA VAL A 120 0.60 3.75 15.93
C VAL A 120 1.51 4.23 14.80
N LEU A 121 1.89 3.30 13.93
CA LEU A 121 2.50 3.59 12.64
C LEU A 121 1.42 3.40 11.58
N ILE A 122 1.07 4.46 10.86
CA ILE A 122 0.22 4.40 9.69
C ILE A 122 1.13 4.32 8.47
N GLU A 123 0.89 3.34 7.59
CA GLU A 123 1.62 3.16 6.34
C GLU A 123 0.70 3.39 5.15
N TYR A 124 0.98 4.41 4.33
CA TYR A 124 0.34 4.66 3.04
C TYR A 124 1.20 4.06 1.94
N ALA A 125 0.72 2.99 1.31
CA ALA A 125 1.57 2.22 0.40
C ALA A 125 0.81 1.64 -0.81
N ASP A 126 1.60 1.25 -1.82
CA ASP A 126 1.15 0.72 -3.10
C ASP A 126 1.89 -0.58 -3.42
N PHE A 127 1.17 -1.63 -3.77
CA PHE A 127 1.75 -2.94 -4.08
C PHE A 127 2.69 -2.93 -5.30
N LYS A 128 2.56 -1.96 -6.22
CA LYS A 128 3.50 -1.79 -7.33
C LYS A 128 4.74 -0.97 -6.97
N CYS A 129 4.76 -0.33 -5.82
CA CYS A 129 5.90 0.46 -5.38
C CYS A 129 7.06 -0.43 -4.92
N GLY A 130 8.23 -0.27 -5.56
CA GLY A 130 9.44 -1.01 -5.19
C GLY A 130 9.95 -0.70 -3.79
N PHE A 131 9.85 0.56 -3.34
CA PHE A 131 10.25 0.98 -2.01
C PHE A 131 9.30 0.49 -0.92
N CYS A 132 7.99 0.38 -1.19
CA CYS A 132 7.05 -0.28 -0.29
C CYS A 132 7.41 -1.75 -0.10
N GLY A 133 7.70 -2.46 -1.21
CA GLY A 133 8.17 -3.84 -1.13
C GLY A 133 9.52 -4.00 -0.42
N LYS A 134 10.42 -2.99 -0.54
CA LYS A 134 11.67 -2.99 0.24
C LYS A 134 11.37 -2.86 1.73
N PHE A 135 10.53 -1.92 2.15
CA PHE A 135 10.13 -1.75 3.54
C PHE A 135 9.48 -3.02 4.12
N ALA A 136 8.52 -3.60 3.39
CA ALA A 136 7.80 -4.81 3.80
C ALA A 136 8.70 -6.05 3.98
N ARG A 137 9.80 -6.15 3.22
CA ARG A 137 10.72 -7.29 3.34
C ARG A 137 11.85 -7.05 4.34
N ASP A 138 12.39 -5.83 4.37
CA ASP A 138 13.68 -5.56 5.04
C ASP A 138 13.48 -4.91 6.43
N THR A 139 12.44 -4.06 6.59
CA THR A 139 12.24 -3.24 7.80
C THR A 139 11.06 -3.71 8.65
N GLU A 140 9.89 -3.90 8.05
CA GLU A 140 8.65 -4.25 8.76
C GLU A 140 8.79 -5.48 9.65
N PRO A 141 9.41 -6.61 9.22
CA PRO A 141 9.52 -7.80 10.07
C PRO A 141 10.29 -7.55 11.35
N ALA A 142 11.30 -6.69 11.31
CA ALA A 142 12.09 -6.32 12.49
C ALA A 142 11.29 -5.40 13.42
N LEU A 143 10.48 -4.46 12.88
CA LEU A 143 9.56 -3.64 13.67
C LEU A 143 8.48 -4.49 14.34
N VAL A 144 7.91 -5.46 13.63
CA VAL A 144 6.93 -6.40 14.19
C VAL A 144 7.53 -7.14 15.37
N LYS A 145 8.68 -7.78 15.19
CA LYS A 145 9.35 -8.55 16.26
C LYS A 145 9.73 -7.68 17.46
N LYS A 146 10.22 -6.45 17.20
CA LYS A 146 10.75 -5.59 18.27
C LYS A 146 9.64 -4.87 19.04
N TYR A 147 8.55 -4.47 18.38
CA TYR A 147 7.58 -3.56 18.97
C TYR A 147 6.14 -4.06 18.94
N VAL A 148 5.70 -4.72 17.84
CA VAL A 148 4.31 -5.19 17.75
C VAL A 148 4.09 -6.38 18.67
N ASP A 149 5.00 -7.36 18.66
CA ASP A 149 4.92 -8.55 19.52
C ASP A 149 4.97 -8.20 21.01
N GLN A 150 5.59 -7.07 21.35
CA GLN A 150 5.64 -6.54 22.71
C GLN A 150 4.44 -5.64 23.07
N GLY A 151 3.53 -5.42 22.14
CA GLY A 151 2.35 -4.56 22.34
C GLY A 151 2.64 -3.06 22.37
N THR A 152 3.85 -2.64 22.03
CA THR A 152 4.26 -1.22 22.00
C THR A 152 3.78 -0.52 20.72
N LEU A 153 3.75 -1.24 19.60
CA LEU A 153 3.41 -0.70 18.30
C LEU A 153 2.17 -1.38 17.72
N ARG A 154 1.34 -0.58 17.07
CA ARG A 154 0.32 -1.00 16.12
C ARG A 154 0.68 -0.47 14.74
N ILE A 155 0.63 -1.31 13.72
CA ILE A 155 0.76 -0.92 12.31
C ILE A 155 -0.64 -0.87 11.71
N GLU A 156 -0.98 0.23 11.06
CA GLU A 156 -2.24 0.43 10.34
C GLU A 156 -1.97 0.71 8.87
N TRP A 157 -2.34 -0.21 8.01
CA TRP A 157 -2.21 -0.07 6.57
C TRP A 157 -3.27 0.87 5.98
N ARG A 158 -2.85 1.64 4.99
CA ARG A 158 -3.70 2.46 4.12
C ARG A 158 -3.34 2.20 2.67
N ASN A 159 -4.32 1.82 1.87
CA ASN A 159 -4.14 1.64 0.44
C ASN A 159 -3.95 3.00 -0.25
N PHE A 160 -2.81 3.20 -0.87
CA PHE A 160 -2.51 4.42 -1.62
C PHE A 160 -2.03 4.07 -3.05
N PRO A 161 -2.95 3.56 -3.91
CA PRO A 161 -2.60 3.12 -5.26
C PRO A 161 -2.37 4.33 -6.19
N ILE A 162 -1.10 4.59 -6.54
CA ILE A 162 -0.69 5.71 -7.39
C ILE A 162 -0.04 5.28 -8.71
N PHE A 163 0.13 3.98 -8.96
CA PHE A 163 0.76 3.45 -10.16
C PHE A 163 -0.24 2.80 -11.13
N GLY A 164 -1.46 3.34 -11.22
CA GLY A 164 -2.48 2.98 -12.21
C GLY A 164 -3.34 1.77 -11.86
N ASP A 165 -4.00 1.22 -12.87
CA ASP A 165 -5.10 0.26 -12.70
C ASP A 165 -4.72 -1.02 -11.94
N GLU A 166 -3.53 -1.56 -12.18
CA GLU A 166 -3.05 -2.74 -11.44
C GLU A 166 -2.81 -2.46 -9.96
N SER A 167 -2.32 -1.24 -9.62
CA SER A 167 -2.21 -0.80 -8.23
C SER A 167 -3.58 -0.73 -7.55
N ALA A 168 -4.54 -0.11 -8.22
CA ALA A 168 -5.91 -0.02 -7.74
C ALA A 168 -6.55 -1.41 -7.59
N ALA A 169 -6.29 -2.33 -8.52
CA ALA A 169 -6.76 -3.71 -8.44
C ALA A 169 -6.12 -4.46 -7.27
N ALA A 170 -4.81 -4.32 -7.06
CA ALA A 170 -4.09 -4.95 -5.94
C ALA A 170 -4.56 -4.40 -4.58
N ALA A 171 -4.82 -3.09 -4.48
CA ALA A 171 -5.37 -2.45 -3.29
C ALA A 171 -6.75 -3.03 -2.93
N ARG A 172 -7.67 -3.15 -3.89
CA ARG A 172 -8.98 -3.76 -3.66
C ARG A 172 -8.89 -5.24 -3.31
N ALA A 173 -7.98 -5.97 -3.96
CA ALA A 173 -7.73 -7.38 -3.66
C ALA A 173 -7.19 -7.58 -2.24
N SER A 174 -6.27 -6.74 -1.78
CA SER A 174 -5.75 -6.79 -0.41
C SER A 174 -6.85 -6.52 0.63
N TRP A 175 -7.72 -5.53 0.35
CA TRP A 175 -8.89 -5.27 1.18
C TRP A 175 -9.82 -6.50 1.25
N ALA A 176 -10.10 -7.13 0.10
CA ALA A 176 -10.94 -8.33 0.05
C ALA A 176 -10.33 -9.52 0.81
N ALA A 177 -9.02 -9.72 0.74
CA ALA A 177 -8.31 -10.70 1.55
C ALA A 177 -8.47 -10.39 3.06
N GLY A 178 -8.40 -9.11 3.42
CA GLY A 178 -8.63 -8.62 4.78
C GLY A 178 -10.04 -8.94 5.30
N GLN A 179 -11.10 -8.88 4.45
CA GLN A 179 -12.46 -9.25 4.84
C GLN A 179 -12.59 -10.73 5.25
N GLN A 180 -11.59 -11.54 4.91
CA GLN A 180 -11.49 -12.95 5.29
C GLN A 180 -10.33 -13.23 6.27
N GLY A 181 -9.76 -12.18 6.87
CA GLY A 181 -8.69 -12.27 7.87
C GLY A 181 -7.35 -12.73 7.29
N ARG A 182 -7.08 -12.41 6.02
CA ARG A 182 -5.87 -12.81 5.29
C ARG A 182 -5.13 -11.63 4.65
N PHE A 183 -5.28 -10.43 5.23
CA PHE A 183 -4.60 -9.25 4.70
C PHE A 183 -3.08 -9.39 4.77
N TRP A 184 -2.53 -9.75 5.92
CA TRP A 184 -1.09 -9.76 6.13
C TRP A 184 -0.39 -10.89 5.38
N GLU A 185 -1.05 -12.05 5.22
CA GLU A 185 -0.56 -13.12 4.37
C GLU A 185 -0.57 -12.71 2.88
N PHE A 186 -1.63 -12.02 2.43
CA PHE A 186 -1.72 -11.46 1.09
C PHE A 186 -0.64 -10.40 0.87
N HIS A 187 -0.47 -9.47 1.80
CA HIS A 187 0.56 -8.43 1.80
C HIS A 187 1.96 -9.04 1.64
N LYS A 188 2.29 -10.04 2.45
CA LYS A 188 3.55 -10.77 2.38
C LYS A 188 3.76 -11.44 1.01
N ALA A 189 2.75 -12.09 0.47
CA ALA A 189 2.82 -12.74 -0.84
C ALA A 189 2.96 -11.73 -1.98
N ALA A 190 2.25 -10.59 -1.90
CA ALA A 190 2.28 -9.55 -2.90
C ALA A 190 3.61 -8.78 -2.93
N TYR A 191 4.29 -8.64 -1.79
CA TYR A 191 5.61 -8.01 -1.68
C TYR A 191 6.80 -9.00 -1.69
N ALA A 192 6.54 -10.29 -1.87
CA ALA A 192 7.61 -11.28 -2.01
C ALA A 192 8.57 -10.88 -3.15
N GLN A 193 9.84 -11.28 -3.03
CA GLN A 193 10.87 -10.99 -4.04
C GLN A 193 10.40 -11.45 -5.43
N GLY A 194 10.44 -10.55 -6.41
CA GLY A 194 10.00 -10.83 -7.78
C GLY A 194 8.47 -10.89 -7.98
N ALA A 195 7.67 -10.56 -6.97
CA ALA A 195 6.21 -10.59 -7.11
C ALA A 195 5.68 -9.44 -7.97
N LYS A 196 6.25 -8.24 -7.82
CA LYS A 196 5.86 -7.03 -8.57
C LYS A 196 6.07 -7.19 -10.08
N GLU A 197 7.13 -7.86 -10.49
CA GLU A 197 7.49 -8.10 -11.88
C GLU A 197 6.49 -9.01 -12.61
N LYS A 198 5.72 -9.80 -11.86
CA LYS A 198 4.63 -10.66 -12.38
C LYS A 198 3.33 -9.89 -12.61
N GLY A 199 3.29 -8.60 -12.25
CA GLY A 199 2.11 -7.75 -12.32
C GLY A 199 1.00 -8.14 -11.33
N PHE A 200 -0.11 -7.41 -11.38
CA PHE A 200 -1.28 -7.59 -10.51
C PHE A 200 -2.58 -7.71 -11.30
N GLY A 201 -2.51 -8.40 -12.45
CA GLY A 201 -3.71 -8.75 -13.21
C GLY A 201 -4.59 -9.75 -12.46
N LYS A 202 -5.86 -9.88 -12.84
CA LYS A 202 -6.90 -10.66 -12.13
C LYS A 202 -6.46 -12.09 -11.79
N THR A 203 -5.88 -12.82 -12.73
CA THR A 203 -5.39 -14.21 -12.52
C THR A 203 -4.30 -14.23 -11.44
N ARG A 204 -3.37 -13.27 -11.47
CA ARG A 204 -2.30 -13.19 -10.48
C ARG A 204 -2.84 -12.86 -9.10
N LEU A 205 -3.79 -11.92 -8.99
CA LEU A 205 -4.42 -11.55 -7.71
C LEU A 205 -5.15 -12.74 -7.07
N THR A 206 -5.85 -13.55 -7.87
CA THR A 206 -6.48 -14.79 -7.38
C THR A 206 -5.44 -15.82 -6.93
N ALA A 207 -4.30 -15.92 -7.64
CA ALA A 207 -3.21 -16.81 -7.24
C ALA A 207 -2.57 -16.34 -5.91
N LEU A 208 -2.38 -15.03 -5.72
CA LEU A 208 -1.89 -14.45 -4.46
C LEU A 208 -2.86 -14.69 -3.31
N ALA A 209 -4.17 -14.56 -3.54
CA ALA A 209 -5.19 -14.87 -2.53
C ALA A 209 -5.16 -16.34 -2.11
N LYS A 210 -4.97 -17.25 -3.07
CA LYS A 210 -4.80 -18.68 -2.79
C LYS A 210 -3.52 -18.96 -2.00
N GLU A 211 -2.41 -18.33 -2.38
CA GLU A 211 -1.12 -18.42 -1.67
C GLU A 211 -1.24 -17.89 -0.23
N ALA A 212 -2.00 -16.81 -0.04
CA ALA A 212 -2.30 -16.23 1.27
C ALA A 212 -3.28 -17.07 2.12
N GLY A 213 -3.83 -18.14 1.59
CA GLY A 213 -4.79 -18.99 2.28
C GLY A 213 -6.16 -18.33 2.47
N VAL A 214 -6.60 -17.47 1.54
CA VAL A 214 -7.96 -16.91 1.54
C VAL A 214 -8.97 -18.04 1.42
N PRO A 215 -9.90 -18.21 2.37
CA PRO A 215 -10.77 -19.41 2.43
C PRO A 215 -11.75 -19.52 1.27
N ASP A 216 -12.35 -18.41 0.84
CA ASP A 216 -13.37 -18.37 -0.22
C ASP A 216 -12.90 -17.44 -1.35
N LEU A 217 -12.35 -18.04 -2.43
CA LEU A 217 -11.82 -17.30 -3.58
C LEU A 217 -12.93 -16.67 -4.45
N ASP A 218 -14.12 -17.24 -4.47
CA ASP A 218 -15.25 -16.65 -5.19
C ASP A 218 -15.74 -15.40 -4.46
N ARG A 219 -15.88 -15.46 -3.14
CA ARG A 219 -16.17 -14.29 -2.29
C ARG A 219 -15.07 -13.24 -2.44
N PHE A 220 -13.80 -13.64 -2.37
CA PHE A 220 -12.66 -12.72 -2.57
C PHE A 220 -12.78 -11.95 -3.89
N THR A 221 -13.11 -12.64 -4.99
CA THR A 221 -13.26 -12.02 -6.30
C THR A 221 -14.44 -11.03 -6.31
N ARG A 222 -15.58 -11.41 -5.76
CA ARG A 222 -16.75 -10.51 -5.65
C ARG A 222 -16.45 -9.30 -4.77
N ASP A 223 -15.80 -9.51 -3.63
CA ASP A 223 -15.46 -8.46 -2.67
C ASP A 223 -14.46 -7.47 -3.29
N ALA A 224 -13.42 -7.94 -4.01
CA ALA A 224 -12.43 -7.09 -4.69
C ALA A 224 -13.04 -6.22 -5.80
N ASP A 225 -14.08 -6.71 -6.48
CA ASP A 225 -14.80 -5.97 -7.53
C ASP A 225 -15.96 -5.12 -6.98
N SER A 226 -16.21 -5.14 -5.66
CA SER A 226 -17.36 -4.50 -5.01
C SER A 226 -17.22 -2.96 -4.93
N PRO A 227 -18.35 -2.22 -4.83
CA PRO A 227 -18.33 -0.82 -4.45
C PRO A 227 -17.63 -0.58 -3.10
N ALA A 228 -17.86 -1.46 -2.11
CA ALA A 228 -17.27 -1.33 -0.77
C ALA A 228 -15.74 -1.35 -0.79
N ALA A 229 -15.11 -2.20 -1.65
CA ALA A 229 -13.66 -2.20 -1.83
C ALA A 229 -13.17 -0.89 -2.46
N ARG A 230 -13.87 -0.37 -3.47
CA ARG A 230 -13.55 0.92 -4.09
C ARG A 230 -13.64 2.07 -3.10
N ASP A 231 -14.72 2.12 -2.31
CA ASP A 231 -14.95 3.15 -1.31
C ASP A 231 -13.89 3.10 -0.19
N ALA A 232 -13.51 1.90 0.25
CA ALA A 232 -12.48 1.73 1.29
C ALA A 232 -11.12 2.22 0.79
N VAL A 233 -10.71 1.82 -0.42
CA VAL A 233 -9.46 2.27 -1.06
C VAL A 233 -9.50 3.77 -1.34
N GLY A 234 -10.63 4.31 -1.81
CA GLY A 234 -10.81 5.74 -2.06
C GLY A 234 -10.62 6.58 -0.80
N LYS A 235 -11.23 6.16 0.32
CA LYS A 235 -11.05 6.84 1.62
C LYS A 235 -9.61 6.86 2.11
N ASP A 236 -8.88 5.74 1.94
CA ASP A 236 -7.46 5.68 2.30
C ASP A 236 -6.63 6.63 1.43
N GLN A 237 -6.94 6.69 0.14
CA GLN A 237 -6.28 7.54 -0.84
C GLN A 237 -6.57 9.04 -0.59
N GLU A 238 -7.82 9.40 -0.30
CA GLU A 238 -8.22 10.74 0.10
C GLU A 238 -7.49 11.18 1.37
N GLN A 239 -7.39 10.27 2.36
CA GLN A 239 -6.64 10.53 3.58
C GLN A 239 -5.16 10.79 3.28
N ALA A 240 -4.52 9.99 2.41
CA ALA A 240 -3.13 10.21 2.02
C ALA A 240 -2.93 11.60 1.39
N TYR A 241 -3.80 12.01 0.47
CA TYR A 241 -3.72 13.33 -0.14
C TYR A 241 -3.96 14.45 0.88
N SER A 242 -4.88 14.28 1.83
CA SER A 242 -5.20 15.31 2.85
C SER A 242 -4.03 15.61 3.79
N ILE A 243 -3.14 14.65 4.01
CA ILE A 243 -1.91 14.85 4.79
C ILE A 243 -0.71 15.28 3.92
N GLY A 244 -0.92 15.55 2.63
CA GLY A 244 0.12 15.97 1.70
C GLY A 244 1.03 14.85 1.20
N ALA A 245 0.65 13.57 1.33
CA ALA A 245 1.42 12.48 0.76
C ALA A 245 1.36 12.51 -0.77
N THR A 246 2.51 12.53 -1.43
CA THR A 246 2.65 12.57 -2.89
C THR A 246 3.39 11.36 -3.45
N SER A 247 3.88 10.49 -2.59
CA SER A 247 4.67 9.31 -2.95
C SER A 247 4.46 8.17 -1.96
N THR A 248 4.88 6.96 -2.33
CA THR A 248 4.82 5.77 -1.49
C THR A 248 6.21 5.13 -1.30
N PRO A 249 6.46 4.54 -0.13
CA PRO A 249 5.63 4.60 1.06
C PRO A 249 5.70 5.96 1.75
N SER A 250 4.61 6.37 2.41
CA SER A 250 4.58 7.49 3.35
C SER A 250 4.06 6.98 4.69
N PHE A 251 4.61 7.49 5.79
CA PHE A 251 4.27 6.99 7.11
C PHE A 251 3.94 8.12 8.08
N LEU A 252 3.12 7.80 9.09
CA LEU A 252 2.92 8.62 10.28
C LEU A 252 3.20 7.77 11.52
N VAL A 253 4.08 8.23 12.41
CA VAL A 253 4.33 7.60 13.72
C VAL A 253 3.84 8.54 14.82
N ASN A 254 2.64 8.29 15.36
CA ASN A 254 1.98 9.19 16.32
C ASN A 254 2.09 10.67 15.89
N GLY A 255 1.67 10.99 14.66
CA GLY A 255 1.70 12.34 14.11
C GLY A 255 3.04 12.81 13.56
N ARG A 256 4.12 12.02 13.64
CA ARG A 256 5.41 12.31 13.01
C ARG A 256 5.44 11.74 11.59
N PRO A 257 5.55 12.56 10.53
CA PRO A 257 5.67 12.06 9.17
C PRO A 257 7.07 11.50 8.90
N ILE A 258 7.13 10.40 8.14
CA ILE A 258 8.34 9.82 7.58
C ILE A 258 8.07 9.55 6.10
N ALA A 259 8.87 10.12 5.21
CA ALA A 259 8.73 9.93 3.77
C ALA A 259 9.68 8.85 3.27
N GLY A 260 9.15 7.89 2.48
CA GLY A 260 9.93 6.84 1.86
C GLY A 260 10.39 5.74 2.81
N ALA A 261 10.96 4.69 2.24
CA ALA A 261 11.54 3.56 2.98
C ALA A 261 12.90 3.96 3.59
N GLN A 262 12.86 4.76 4.65
CA GLN A 262 14.05 5.18 5.38
C GLN A 262 14.77 3.99 6.03
N PRO A 263 16.03 4.14 6.45
CA PRO A 263 16.72 3.14 7.25
C PRO A 263 15.95 2.79 8.53
N MET A 264 16.17 1.56 9.05
CA MET A 264 15.51 1.04 10.26
C MET A 264 15.65 1.98 11.45
N GLU A 265 16.78 2.66 11.58
CA GLU A 265 17.11 3.61 12.66
C GLU A 265 16.10 4.76 12.72
N ALA A 266 15.65 5.30 11.58
CA ALA A 266 14.68 6.39 11.54
C ALA A 266 13.32 5.96 12.15
N PHE A 267 12.89 4.72 11.86
CA PHE A 267 11.67 4.16 12.43
C PHE A 267 11.82 3.87 13.93
N THR A 268 12.92 3.25 14.33
CA THR A 268 13.14 2.93 15.75
C THR A 268 13.21 4.19 16.60
N GLN A 269 13.92 5.25 16.16
CA GLN A 269 13.98 6.52 16.85
C GLN A 269 12.59 7.16 16.98
N ALA A 270 11.80 7.18 15.92
CA ALA A 270 10.44 7.73 15.95
C ALA A 270 9.52 6.95 16.89
N ILE A 271 9.57 5.60 16.85
CA ILE A 271 8.75 4.73 17.70
C ILE A 271 9.16 4.88 19.16
N ASP A 272 10.47 4.85 19.46
CA ASP A 272 10.97 4.98 20.84
C ASP A 272 10.63 6.36 21.43
N ALA A 273 10.75 7.44 20.64
CA ALA A 273 10.33 8.78 21.05
C ALA A 273 8.82 8.87 21.32
N ALA A 274 8.00 8.29 20.43
CA ALA A 274 6.55 8.25 20.59
C ALA A 274 6.13 7.45 21.82
N ALA A 275 6.77 6.30 22.09
CA ALA A 275 6.50 5.48 23.26
C ALA A 275 6.85 6.23 24.56
N LYS A 276 8.00 6.93 24.59
CA LYS A 276 8.40 7.78 25.73
C LYS A 276 7.38 8.90 25.98
N SER A 277 6.93 9.60 24.93
CA SER A 277 5.91 10.64 25.04
C SER A 277 4.57 10.10 25.56
N ALA A 278 4.15 8.93 25.08
CA ALA A 278 2.91 8.29 25.52
C ALA A 278 2.98 7.90 27.03
N ALA A 279 4.10 7.36 27.49
CA ALA A 279 4.34 7.04 28.89
C ALA A 279 4.27 8.28 29.80
N ALA A 280 4.87 9.40 29.38
CA ALA A 280 4.83 10.68 30.11
C ALA A 280 3.39 11.21 30.22
N LYS A 281 2.58 11.15 29.14
CA LYS A 281 1.16 11.55 29.14
C LYS A 281 0.31 10.66 30.05
N GLY A 282 0.64 9.36 30.16
CA GLY A 282 -0.05 8.39 31.03
C GLY A 282 0.23 8.61 32.53
N GLY A 283 1.49 8.96 32.88
CA GLY A 283 1.91 9.20 34.27
C GLY A 283 1.25 10.42 34.89
N THR A 284 0.99 11.48 34.12
CA THR A 284 0.34 12.71 34.63
C THR A 284 -1.15 12.54 34.92
N LYS A 285 -1.84 11.54 34.34
CA LYS A 285 -3.26 11.27 34.64
C LYS A 285 -3.47 10.49 35.94
N GLY A 286 -2.43 9.78 36.44
CA GLY A 286 -2.52 9.01 37.68
C GLY A 286 -2.38 9.86 38.95
N ASP A 287 -1.70 11.01 38.91
CA ASP A 287 -1.37 11.81 40.11
C ASP A 287 -2.44 12.87 40.42
N ALA A 288 -3.35 13.19 39.50
CA ALA A 288 -4.41 14.16 39.72
C ALA A 288 -5.62 13.59 40.50
N GLY A 289 -5.68 12.27 40.73
CA GLY A 289 -6.80 11.59 41.42
C GLY A 289 -6.57 11.30 42.90
N SER A 290 -5.35 11.53 43.42
CA SER A 290 -5.00 11.12 44.81
C SER A 290 -4.95 12.28 45.84
N LYS A 291 -5.45 13.46 45.46
CA LYS A 291 -5.62 14.56 46.46
C LYS A 291 -7.07 14.91 46.62
N ARG A 292 -7.79 14.07 47.38
CA ARG A 292 -9.00 14.44 48.09
C ARG A 292 -9.07 13.66 49.40
#